data_5f4dfe028a253430ddd60a6aa9f8958e
#
_entry.id   5f4dfe028a253430ddd60a6aa9f8958e
#
_cell.length_a   1.000
_cell.length_b   1.000
_cell.length_c   1.000
_cell.angle_alpha   90.00
_cell.angle_beta   90.00
_cell.angle_gamma   90.00
#
_symmetry.space_group_name_H-M   'P 1'
#
loop_
_entity.id
_entity.type
_entity.pdbx_description
1 polymer ?
#
loop_
_entity_poly.entity_id
_entity_poly.type
_entity_poly.pdbx_seq_one_letter_code
_entity_poly.pdbx_strand_id
1 'polypeptide(L)'
;MARDSEYLDCYVTDKKIDDQDSENSRIALKLSEVIINNIFPKIDSFISTEATVHNNHEYAGTLDLLALVGGKLTIIDYKSSYRPKSSLQIDEHFQQLAAYALAHDNMHNTKIEQAMIFVVYKESYKYEILTSDLLLLNKYKLMWNETLDYYKEISL
;
A
#
# COMPACT_ATOMS: atom_id res chain seq x y z
N MET A 1 18.47 -13.23 -18.92
CA MET A 1 18.30 -12.07 -18.05
C MET A 1 17.94 -10.87 -18.91
N ALA A 2 16.72 -10.75 -19.33
CA ALA A 2 16.20 -9.59 -20.08
C ALA A 2 14.67 -9.67 -19.97
N ARG A 3 14.09 -9.23 -18.85
CA ARG A 3 12.63 -9.12 -18.67
C ARG A 3 12.17 -7.80 -18.10
N ASP A 4 13.09 -6.87 -17.80
CA ASP A 4 12.75 -5.68 -17.04
C ASP A 4 12.50 -4.43 -17.89
N SER A 5 12.69 -4.48 -19.22
CA SER A 5 12.48 -3.32 -20.09
C SER A 5 11.07 -3.19 -20.68
N GLU A 6 10.30 -4.27 -20.74
CA GLU A 6 8.96 -4.22 -21.35
C GLU A 6 7.88 -3.59 -20.46
N TYR A 7 8.08 -3.52 -19.14
CA TYR A 7 7.09 -2.94 -18.23
C TYR A 7 7.13 -1.42 -18.16
N LEU A 8 8.24 -0.79 -18.54
CA LEU A 8 8.38 0.67 -18.53
C LEU A 8 7.77 1.34 -19.77
N ASP A 9 7.69 0.65 -20.90
CA ASP A 9 7.19 1.22 -22.16
C ASP A 9 5.66 1.39 -22.23
N CYS A 10 4.89 0.75 -21.36
CA CYS A 10 3.44 0.84 -21.42
C CYS A 10 2.84 2.07 -20.69
N TYR A 11 3.62 2.84 -19.94
CA TYR A 11 3.15 4.02 -19.21
C TYR A 11 3.51 5.37 -19.84
N VAL A 12 4.28 5.38 -20.91
CA VAL A 12 4.61 6.61 -21.63
C VAL A 12 3.70 6.73 -22.85
N THR A 13 2.45 7.13 -22.66
CA THR A 13 1.60 7.54 -23.78
C THR A 13 1.81 9.02 -24.07
N ASP A 14 2.11 9.36 -25.34
CA ASP A 14 2.22 10.72 -25.89
C ASP A 14 0.91 11.52 -25.73
N LYS A 15 0.58 11.97 -24.53
CA LYS A 15 -0.40 13.03 -24.33
C LYS A 15 0.32 14.36 -24.19
N LYS A 16 0.02 15.33 -25.05
CA LYS A 16 0.36 16.73 -24.82
C LYS A 16 -0.31 17.17 -23.52
N ILE A 17 0.51 17.45 -22.51
CA ILE A 17 0.09 17.82 -21.15
C ILE A 17 0.17 19.34 -21.06
N ASP A 18 -0.88 20.01 -20.59
CA ASP A 18 -0.89 21.45 -20.28
C ASP A 18 0.13 21.78 -19.20
N ASP A 19 0.63 23.05 -19.14
CA ASP A 19 1.76 23.43 -18.28
C ASP A 19 1.56 23.17 -16.79
N GLN A 20 0.35 23.19 -16.27
CA GLN A 20 0.04 22.86 -14.88
C GLN A 20 -0.02 21.34 -14.64
N ASP A 21 -0.49 20.60 -15.61
CA ASP A 21 -0.41 19.14 -15.62
C ASP A 21 1.03 18.65 -15.79
N SER A 22 1.92 19.46 -16.38
CA SER A 22 3.32 19.11 -16.59
C SER A 22 4.12 19.03 -15.28
N GLU A 23 3.87 19.90 -14.31
CA GLU A 23 4.58 19.87 -13.01
C GLU A 23 4.09 18.73 -12.12
N ASN A 24 2.78 18.54 -12.01
CA ASN A 24 2.20 17.41 -11.27
C ASN A 24 2.64 16.08 -11.89
N SER A 25 2.71 15.99 -13.21
CA SER A 25 3.19 14.80 -13.91
C SER A 25 4.67 14.54 -13.68
N ARG A 26 5.50 15.59 -13.63
CA ARG A 26 6.93 15.46 -13.28
C ARG A 26 7.14 14.98 -11.85
N ILE A 27 6.35 15.51 -10.91
CA ILE A 27 6.39 15.06 -9.50
C ILE A 27 5.96 13.59 -9.43
N ALA A 28 4.85 13.22 -10.06
CA ALA A 28 4.37 11.83 -10.09
C ALA A 28 5.41 10.87 -10.69
N LEU A 29 6.04 11.25 -11.79
CA LEU A 29 7.10 10.46 -12.42
C LEU A 29 8.28 10.24 -11.47
N LYS A 30 8.77 11.31 -10.83
CA LYS A 30 9.89 11.20 -9.88
C LYS A 30 9.53 10.36 -8.66
N LEU A 31 8.30 10.47 -8.13
CA LEU A 31 7.83 9.61 -7.03
C LEU A 31 7.79 8.15 -7.47
N SER A 32 7.31 7.89 -8.69
CA SER A 32 7.29 6.52 -9.26
C SER A 32 8.68 5.95 -9.45
N GLU A 33 9.64 6.75 -9.95
CA GLU A 33 11.05 6.34 -10.06
C GLU A 33 11.66 5.96 -8.71
N VAL A 34 11.35 6.71 -7.65
CA VAL A 34 11.81 6.36 -6.30
C VAL A 34 11.27 5.00 -5.87
N ILE A 35 10.00 4.73 -6.11
CA ILE A 35 9.35 3.46 -5.80
C ILE A 35 9.98 2.33 -6.60
N ILE A 36 10.05 2.47 -7.91
CA ILE A 36 10.59 1.45 -8.81
C ILE A 36 12.05 1.10 -8.45
N ASN A 37 12.87 2.11 -8.22
CA ASN A 37 14.30 1.90 -8.00
C ASN A 37 14.66 1.40 -6.59
N ASN A 38 13.84 1.68 -5.58
CA ASN A 38 14.20 1.40 -4.19
C ASN A 38 13.32 0.35 -3.52
N ILE A 39 12.13 0.12 -4.04
CA ILE A 39 11.10 -0.72 -3.44
C ILE A 39 10.92 -2.00 -4.24
N PHE A 40 10.73 -1.92 -5.54
CA PHE A 40 10.54 -3.08 -6.40
C PHE A 40 11.66 -4.11 -6.31
N PRO A 41 12.95 -3.73 -6.16
CA PRO A 41 14.03 -4.72 -5.96
C PRO A 41 13.93 -5.54 -4.67
N LYS A 42 13.08 -5.12 -3.71
CA LYS A 42 12.83 -5.86 -2.46
C LYS A 42 11.66 -6.84 -2.57
N ILE A 43 10.91 -6.80 -3.67
CA ILE A 43 9.75 -7.64 -3.92
C ILE A 43 10.21 -8.91 -4.66
N ASP A 44 9.96 -10.06 -4.05
CA ASP A 44 10.28 -11.36 -4.65
C ASP A 44 9.31 -11.71 -5.79
N SER A 45 8.02 -11.38 -5.59
CA SER A 45 6.96 -11.65 -6.58
C SER A 45 5.77 -10.73 -6.36
N PHE A 46 5.27 -10.14 -7.44
CA PHE A 46 4.00 -9.42 -7.46
C PHE A 46 2.85 -10.40 -7.58
N ILE A 47 1.81 -10.26 -6.77
CA ILE A 47 0.64 -11.14 -6.75
C ILE A 47 -0.58 -10.42 -7.32
N SER A 48 -0.93 -9.26 -6.78
CA SER A 48 -2.04 -8.44 -7.30
C SER A 48 -1.84 -6.96 -6.97
N THR A 49 -2.36 -6.10 -7.83
CA THR A 49 -2.41 -4.65 -7.66
C THR A 49 -3.85 -4.17 -7.73
N GLU A 50 -4.18 -3.10 -7.00
CA GLU A 50 -5.52 -2.47 -7.02
C GLU A 50 -6.65 -3.50 -6.81
N ALA A 51 -6.41 -4.49 -5.94
CA ALA A 51 -7.37 -5.55 -5.70
C ALA A 51 -8.45 -5.13 -4.71
N THR A 52 -9.70 -5.28 -5.10
CA THR A 52 -10.84 -5.03 -4.21
C THR A 52 -10.96 -6.15 -3.18
N VAL A 53 -11.10 -5.77 -1.92
CA VAL A 53 -11.32 -6.69 -0.80
C VAL A 53 -12.58 -6.27 -0.03
N HIS A 54 -13.28 -7.24 0.55
CA HIS A 54 -14.44 -6.98 1.40
C HIS A 54 -14.56 -8.02 2.51
N ASN A 55 -15.22 -7.67 3.60
CA ASN A 55 -15.52 -8.56 4.70
C ASN A 55 -17.04 -8.60 4.96
N ASN A 56 -17.72 -9.65 4.51
CA ASN A 56 -19.11 -10.01 4.83
C ASN A 56 -20.11 -8.83 4.89
N HIS A 57 -20.07 -7.88 3.96
CA HIS A 57 -20.91 -6.68 3.93
C HIS A 57 -20.64 -5.65 5.04
N GLU A 58 -19.59 -5.84 5.85
CA GLU A 58 -19.25 -4.92 6.93
C GLU A 58 -18.40 -3.74 6.43
N TYR A 59 -17.42 -4.05 5.58
CA TYR A 59 -16.57 -3.06 4.92
C TYR A 59 -15.97 -3.60 3.64
N ALA A 60 -15.52 -2.69 2.80
CA ALA A 60 -14.80 -2.99 1.58
C ALA A 60 -13.70 -1.93 1.35
N GLY A 61 -12.75 -2.26 0.50
CA GLY A 61 -11.70 -1.33 0.08
C GLY A 61 -10.88 -1.90 -1.06
N THR A 62 -9.86 -1.15 -1.46
CA THR A 62 -8.91 -1.55 -2.50
C THR A 62 -7.51 -1.51 -1.90
N LEU A 63 -6.81 -2.62 -1.94
CA LEU A 63 -5.40 -2.68 -1.57
C LEU A 63 -4.53 -2.25 -2.76
N ASP A 64 -3.45 -1.51 -2.50
CA ASP A 64 -2.56 -1.04 -3.56
C ASP A 64 -1.75 -2.19 -4.17
N LEU A 65 -1.14 -3.01 -3.32
CA LEU A 65 -0.30 -4.12 -3.75
C LEU A 65 -0.30 -5.27 -2.75
N LEU A 66 -0.42 -6.50 -3.27
CA LEU A 66 -0.12 -7.73 -2.57
C LEU A 66 1.09 -8.40 -3.24
N ALA A 67 2.10 -8.77 -2.47
CA ALA A 67 3.36 -9.29 -2.97
C ALA A 67 4.00 -10.29 -2.01
N LEU A 68 4.99 -11.04 -2.48
CA LEU A 68 5.94 -11.72 -1.62
C LEU A 68 7.14 -10.81 -1.36
N VAL A 69 7.51 -10.65 -0.11
CA VAL A 69 8.69 -9.88 0.33
C VAL A 69 9.43 -10.68 1.38
N GLY A 70 10.65 -11.10 1.04
CA GLY A 70 11.42 -12.00 1.92
C GLY A 70 10.70 -13.33 2.18
N GLY A 71 10.01 -13.86 1.18
CA GLY A 71 9.22 -15.08 1.25
C GLY A 71 7.89 -14.97 2.02
N LYS A 72 7.51 -13.78 2.52
CA LYS A 72 6.28 -13.55 3.29
C LYS A 72 5.22 -12.90 2.42
N LEU A 73 3.97 -13.35 2.54
CA LEU A 73 2.83 -12.69 1.92
C LEU A 73 2.61 -11.34 2.61
N THR A 74 2.78 -10.28 1.85
CA THR A 74 2.87 -8.90 2.35
C THR A 74 1.85 -8.02 1.64
N ILE A 75 1.04 -7.31 2.44
CA ILE A 75 0.18 -6.24 1.95
C ILE A 75 0.95 -4.92 2.02
N ILE A 76 0.87 -4.13 0.96
CA ILE A 76 1.70 -2.94 0.78
C ILE A 76 0.81 -1.78 0.37
N ASP A 77 1.08 -0.61 0.95
CA ASP A 77 0.40 0.65 0.66
C ASP A 77 1.42 1.74 0.33
N TYR A 78 1.12 2.56 -0.67
CA TYR A 78 1.95 3.67 -1.11
C TYR A 78 1.40 5.00 -0.60
N LYS A 79 2.24 5.77 0.06
CA LYS A 79 1.87 7.10 0.55
C LYS A 79 2.85 8.15 0.04
N SER A 80 2.34 9.24 -0.48
CA SER A 80 3.13 10.45 -0.73
C SER A 80 2.84 11.48 0.37
N SER A 81 3.87 12.19 0.83
CA SER A 81 3.72 13.18 1.89
C SER A 81 4.70 14.35 1.69
N TYR A 82 4.34 15.52 2.18
CA TYR A 82 5.27 16.66 2.26
C TYR A 82 6.15 16.60 3.51
N ARG A 83 5.66 15.99 4.59
CA ARG A 83 6.32 15.95 5.90
C ARG A 83 6.29 14.54 6.46
N PRO A 84 7.21 14.21 7.38
CA PRO A 84 7.13 12.97 8.13
C PRO A 84 5.77 12.81 8.80
N LYS A 85 5.26 11.58 8.79
CA LYS A 85 3.98 11.25 9.42
C LYS A 85 4.15 11.13 10.93
N SER A 86 3.14 11.55 11.68
CA SER A 86 3.09 11.30 13.13
C SER A 86 2.88 9.80 13.41
N SER A 87 3.20 9.36 14.62
CA SER A 87 2.94 7.98 15.04
C SER A 87 1.46 7.60 14.90
N LEU A 88 0.55 8.51 15.24
CA LEU A 88 -0.89 8.29 15.10
C LEU A 88 -1.29 8.02 13.64
N GLN A 89 -0.78 8.82 12.70
CA GLN A 89 -1.05 8.62 11.26
C GLN A 89 -0.48 7.30 10.75
N ILE A 90 0.66 6.88 11.26
CA ILE A 90 1.26 5.58 10.94
C ILE A 90 0.37 4.44 11.45
N ASP A 91 -0.11 4.55 12.69
CA ASP A 91 -1.01 3.56 13.29
C ASP A 91 -2.33 3.44 12.52
N GLU A 92 -2.92 4.57 12.09
CA GLU A 92 -4.13 4.60 11.25
C GLU A 92 -3.91 3.87 9.91
N HIS A 93 -2.78 4.09 9.26
CA HIS A 93 -2.45 3.40 8.02
C HIS A 93 -2.25 1.90 8.21
N PHE A 94 -1.59 1.48 9.30
CA PHE A 94 -1.46 0.05 9.60
C PHE A 94 -2.79 -0.59 9.98
N GLN A 95 -3.69 0.12 10.66
CA GLN A 95 -5.06 -0.36 10.90
C GLN A 95 -5.83 -0.57 9.59
N GLN A 96 -5.70 0.36 8.62
CA GLN A 96 -6.29 0.19 7.29
C GLN A 96 -5.75 -1.06 6.58
N LEU A 97 -4.43 -1.26 6.60
CA LEU A 97 -3.81 -2.45 6.02
C LEU A 97 -4.24 -3.74 6.74
N ALA A 98 -4.40 -3.68 8.06
CA ALA A 98 -4.90 -4.82 8.84
C ALA A 98 -6.36 -5.18 8.49
N ALA A 99 -7.22 -4.18 8.28
CA ALA A 99 -8.58 -4.38 7.78
C ALA A 99 -8.58 -5.09 6.41
N TYR A 100 -7.76 -4.61 5.49
CA TYR A 100 -7.65 -5.20 4.15
C TYR A 100 -7.03 -6.60 4.19
N ALA A 101 -6.05 -6.83 5.07
CA ALA A 101 -5.46 -8.16 5.29
C ALA A 101 -6.50 -9.15 5.81
N LEU A 102 -7.33 -8.76 6.79
CA LEU A 102 -8.44 -9.60 7.28
C LEU A 102 -9.43 -9.93 6.18
N ALA A 103 -9.84 -8.93 5.40
CA ALA A 103 -10.78 -9.12 4.30
C ALA A 103 -10.21 -10.09 3.25
N HIS A 104 -8.95 -9.88 2.83
CA HIS A 104 -8.28 -10.73 1.85
C HIS A 104 -8.11 -12.17 2.37
N ASP A 105 -7.66 -12.34 3.62
CA ASP A 105 -7.48 -13.64 4.24
C ASP A 105 -8.81 -14.42 4.28
N ASN A 106 -9.93 -13.75 4.60
CA ASN A 106 -11.27 -14.35 4.61
C ASN A 106 -11.77 -14.71 3.20
N MET A 107 -11.54 -13.83 2.21
CA MET A 107 -12.01 -14.07 0.83
C MET A 107 -11.27 -15.19 0.14
N HIS A 108 -9.96 -15.30 0.39
CA HIS A 108 -9.06 -16.16 -0.40
C HIS A 108 -8.44 -17.30 0.40
N ASN A 109 -8.80 -17.45 1.67
CA ASN A 109 -8.19 -18.42 2.60
C ASN A 109 -6.66 -18.32 2.61
N THR A 110 -6.15 -17.10 2.67
CA THR A 110 -4.73 -16.78 2.74
C THR A 110 -4.33 -16.45 4.17
N LYS A 111 -3.04 -16.19 4.38
CA LYS A 111 -2.51 -15.66 5.62
C LYS A 111 -1.48 -14.59 5.30
N ILE A 112 -1.92 -13.33 5.33
CA ILE A 112 -1.01 -12.20 5.20
C ILE A 112 -0.18 -12.10 6.48
N GLU A 113 1.15 -12.13 6.34
CA GLU A 113 2.11 -12.23 7.44
C GLU A 113 2.84 -10.92 7.73
N GLN A 114 2.76 -9.96 6.81
CA GLN A 114 3.47 -8.69 6.90
C GLN A 114 2.66 -7.57 6.27
N ALA A 115 2.77 -6.36 6.81
CA ALA A 115 2.27 -5.14 6.18
C ALA A 115 3.42 -4.13 6.02
N MET A 116 3.42 -3.42 4.90
CA MET A 116 4.42 -2.39 4.62
C MET A 116 3.76 -1.12 4.10
N ILE A 117 4.29 0.03 4.53
CA ILE A 117 3.90 1.34 4.03
C ILE A 117 5.14 1.97 3.40
N PHE A 118 5.03 2.34 2.13
CA PHE A 118 6.07 3.06 1.41
C PHE A 118 5.73 4.54 1.37
N VAL A 119 6.46 5.33 2.12
CA VAL A 119 6.29 6.78 2.15
C VAL A 119 7.35 7.43 1.28
N VAL A 120 6.94 8.23 0.31
CA VAL A 120 7.85 9.06 -0.50
C VAL A 120 7.55 10.53 -0.24
N TYR A 121 8.58 11.31 0.07
CA TYR A 121 8.45 12.74 0.36
C TYR A 121 8.52 13.58 -0.91
N LYS A 122 7.45 14.37 -1.16
CA LYS A 122 7.26 15.09 -2.43
C LYS A 122 8.33 16.16 -2.75
N GLU A 123 8.91 16.78 -1.73
CA GLU A 123 9.92 17.83 -1.92
C GLU A 123 11.35 17.27 -2.04
N SER A 124 11.68 16.29 -1.19
CA SER A 124 13.04 15.76 -1.08
C SER A 124 13.27 14.51 -1.90
N TYR A 125 12.19 13.85 -2.36
CA TYR A 125 12.20 12.52 -2.97
C TYR A 125 12.90 11.44 -2.15
N LYS A 126 13.08 11.71 -0.84
CA LYS A 126 13.48 10.69 0.12
C LYS A 126 12.32 9.74 0.37
N TYR A 127 12.62 8.55 0.84
CA TYR A 127 11.60 7.56 1.15
C TYR A 127 11.84 6.91 2.50
N GLU A 128 10.78 6.37 3.06
CA GLU A 128 10.80 5.49 4.23
C GLU A 128 10.00 4.22 3.93
N ILE A 129 10.47 3.12 4.50
CA ILE A 129 9.75 1.84 4.48
C ILE A 129 9.39 1.51 5.93
N LEU A 130 8.11 1.58 6.24
CA LEU A 130 7.58 1.20 7.54
C LEU A 130 7.04 -0.22 7.44
N THR A 131 7.47 -1.09 8.35
CA THR A 131 7.11 -2.51 8.30
C THR A 131 6.46 -2.94 9.61
N SER A 132 5.35 -3.64 9.49
CA SER A 132 4.69 -4.35 10.58
C SER A 132 4.87 -5.84 10.35
N ASP A 133 5.54 -6.52 11.26
CA ASP A 133 5.62 -7.98 11.27
C ASP A 133 4.27 -8.63 11.64
N LEU A 134 4.21 -9.95 11.64
CA LEU A 134 2.99 -10.69 11.95
C LEU A 134 2.43 -10.37 13.35
N LEU A 135 3.31 -10.18 14.34
CA LEU A 135 2.87 -9.91 15.70
C LEU A 135 2.18 -8.54 15.81
N LEU A 136 2.83 -7.53 15.23
CA LEU A 136 2.29 -6.17 15.21
C LEU A 136 1.07 -6.06 14.28
N LEU A 137 1.08 -6.74 13.15
CA LEU A 137 -0.09 -6.81 12.25
C LEU A 137 -1.30 -7.42 12.94
N ASN A 138 -1.12 -8.48 13.72
CA ASN A 138 -2.22 -9.08 14.50
C ASN A 138 -2.76 -8.12 15.56
N LYS A 139 -1.91 -7.30 16.18
CA LYS A 139 -2.35 -6.24 17.09
C LYS A 139 -3.25 -5.23 16.35
N TYR A 140 -2.85 -4.78 15.17
CA TYR A 140 -3.67 -3.86 14.36
C TYR A 140 -4.98 -4.51 13.89
N LYS A 141 -4.97 -5.81 13.58
CA LYS A 141 -6.20 -6.57 13.27
C LYS A 141 -7.19 -6.57 14.46
N LEU A 142 -6.70 -6.72 15.68
CA LEU A 142 -7.54 -6.62 16.89
C LEU A 142 -8.08 -5.20 17.07
N MET A 143 -7.24 -4.18 16.97
CA MET A 143 -7.65 -2.77 17.07
C MET A 143 -8.71 -2.41 16.02
N TRP A 144 -8.57 -2.92 14.80
CA TRP A 144 -9.57 -2.72 13.76
C TRP A 144 -10.92 -3.35 14.12
N ASN A 145 -10.93 -4.58 14.62
CA ASN A 145 -12.17 -5.26 15.04
C ASN A 145 -12.86 -4.50 16.17
N GLU A 146 -12.12 -4.03 17.17
CA GLU A 146 -12.66 -3.18 18.24
C GLU A 146 -13.30 -1.89 17.70
N THR A 147 -12.63 -1.24 16.74
CA THR A 147 -13.16 -0.05 16.08
C THR A 147 -14.43 -0.34 15.29
N LEU A 148 -14.46 -1.47 14.58
CA LEU A 148 -15.63 -1.90 13.81
C LEU A 148 -16.83 -2.23 14.72
N ASP A 149 -16.58 -2.91 15.83
CA ASP A 149 -17.63 -3.24 16.81
C ASP A 149 -18.19 -1.96 17.45
N TYR A 150 -17.34 -1.02 17.84
CA TYR A 150 -17.78 0.28 18.33
C TYR A 150 -18.63 1.05 17.30
N TYR A 151 -18.19 1.04 16.02
CA TYR A 151 -18.98 1.67 14.95
C TYR A 151 -20.37 1.05 14.81
N LYS A 152 -20.49 -0.27 14.90
CA LYS A 152 -21.77 -0.97 14.86
C LYS A 152 -22.69 -0.57 16.02
N GLU A 153 -22.15 -0.45 17.23
CA GLU A 153 -22.91 -0.05 18.42
C GLU A 153 -23.51 1.36 18.30
N ILE A 154 -22.77 2.32 17.72
CA ILE A 154 -23.24 3.71 17.57
C ILE A 154 -24.10 3.95 16.32
N SER A 155 -24.15 2.98 15.40
CA SER A 155 -24.90 3.08 14.12
C SER A 155 -26.28 2.43 14.19
N LEU A 156 -26.65 1.82 15.34
CA LEU A 156 -27.96 1.25 15.65
C LEU A 156 -28.81 2.25 16.38
#